data_80bf584e46239ff43ced08bde5bca396
#
_entry.id   80bf584e46239ff43ced08bde5bca396
#
_cell.length_a   1.000
_cell.length_b   1.000
_cell.length_c   1.000
_cell.angle_alpha   90.00
_cell.angle_beta   90.00
_cell.angle_gamma   90.00
#
_symmetry.space_group_name_H-M   'P 1'
#
loop_
_entity.id
_entity.type
_entity.pdbx_description
1 polymer ?
#
loop_
_entity_poly.entity_id
_entity_poly.type
_entity_poly.pdbx_seq_one_letter_code
_entity_poly.pdbx_strand_id
1 'polypeptide(L)'
;MNIIFQINGGVGKCILATPVCEAIKSQYPNSQLIVMSGYPEVFLNNPFVDRSFAFGQAQYFYQDFIEGKDFKVFAHDPYLQTEYLMQNEHLVQTWTKMFDLPTFSDTSPKLYITERERIFFSQKFYSDKPILLLQTNGGAQGQDLKYSWARDIPSNVVQSVIEEFRDDYNIVHIRREDQISYEGTITVSDNFRSLAVLIEFSNKRLFMDSFGHHAAAALHKPSTVLWVANTPVVFGHDIHDNIVANPFTKKPELKHAYIQKFDITGNLIEFPYNFESEIFDVDKVIDSIKNQG
;
A
#
# COMPACT_ATOMS: atom_id res chain seq x y z
N MET A 1 5.98 -22.03 -21.57
CA MET A 1 5.02 -20.91 -21.75
C MET A 1 5.53 -19.70 -20.97
N ASN A 2 5.49 -18.50 -21.56
CA ASN A 2 5.73 -17.24 -20.87
C ASN A 2 4.41 -16.67 -20.35
N ILE A 3 4.39 -16.19 -19.12
CA ILE A 3 3.25 -15.48 -18.56
C ILE A 3 3.68 -14.06 -18.28
N ILE A 4 2.98 -13.10 -18.87
CA ILE A 4 3.23 -11.68 -18.70
C ILE A 4 2.14 -11.13 -17.79
N PHE A 5 2.54 -10.66 -16.62
CA PHE A 5 1.63 -10.04 -15.67
C PHE A 5 1.91 -8.54 -15.63
N GLN A 6 1.00 -7.77 -16.19
CA GLN A 6 1.10 -6.30 -16.23
C GLN A 6 0.29 -5.69 -15.09
N ILE A 7 0.95 -4.82 -14.31
CA ILE A 7 0.37 -4.19 -13.14
C ILE A 7 0.45 -2.67 -13.29
N ASN A 8 -0.68 -2.05 -13.59
CA ASN A 8 -0.80 -0.59 -13.60
C ASN A 8 -1.16 -0.08 -12.21
N GLY A 9 -0.57 1.04 -11.80
CA GLY A 9 -0.87 1.70 -10.52
C GLY A 9 0.35 1.91 -9.63
N GLY A 10 0.10 2.32 -8.40
CA GLY A 10 1.13 2.66 -7.42
C GLY A 10 1.79 1.46 -6.75
N VAL A 11 2.81 1.74 -5.94
CA VAL A 11 3.60 0.71 -5.24
C VAL A 11 2.76 -0.19 -4.34
N GLY A 12 1.73 0.35 -3.65
CA GLY A 12 0.80 -0.45 -2.82
C GLY A 12 0.09 -1.54 -3.62
N LYS A 13 -0.38 -1.23 -4.83
CA LYS A 13 -0.99 -2.21 -5.73
C LYS A 13 0.00 -3.28 -6.20
N CYS A 14 1.26 -2.89 -6.44
CA CYS A 14 2.32 -3.86 -6.77
C CYS A 14 2.60 -4.81 -5.59
N ILE A 15 2.56 -4.32 -4.35
CA ILE A 15 2.70 -5.16 -3.16
C ILE A 15 1.53 -6.15 -3.06
N LEU A 16 0.29 -5.69 -3.25
CA LEU A 16 -0.91 -6.55 -3.26
C LEU A 16 -0.91 -7.56 -4.41
N ALA A 17 -0.17 -7.34 -5.48
CA ALA A 17 -0.03 -8.29 -6.58
C ALA A 17 0.89 -9.48 -6.25
N THR A 18 1.67 -9.43 -5.16
CA THR A 18 2.62 -10.52 -4.83
C THR A 18 1.94 -11.85 -4.53
N PRO A 19 0.78 -11.95 -3.83
CA PRO A 19 0.03 -13.21 -3.73
C PRO A 19 -0.56 -13.66 -5.07
N VAL A 20 -0.90 -12.74 -5.97
CA VAL A 20 -1.38 -13.07 -7.32
C VAL A 20 -0.28 -13.74 -8.15
N CYS A 21 0.98 -13.30 -8.00
CA CYS A 21 2.13 -13.99 -8.61
C CYS A 21 2.25 -15.43 -8.13
N GLU A 22 2.05 -15.69 -6.85
CA GLU A 22 2.02 -17.04 -6.28
C GLU A 22 0.89 -17.86 -6.87
N ALA A 23 -0.32 -17.31 -6.98
CA ALA A 23 -1.48 -17.96 -7.58
C ALA A 23 -1.23 -18.31 -9.05
N ILE A 24 -0.59 -17.42 -9.82
CA ILE A 24 -0.19 -17.69 -11.21
C ILE A 24 0.78 -18.88 -11.27
N LYS A 25 1.83 -18.87 -10.46
CA LYS A 25 2.82 -19.97 -10.45
C LYS A 25 2.24 -21.28 -9.93
N SER A 26 1.28 -21.23 -9.03
CA SER A 26 0.55 -22.40 -8.55
C SER A 26 -0.25 -23.08 -9.67
N GLN A 27 -0.90 -22.30 -10.52
CA GLN A 27 -1.66 -22.81 -11.68
C GLN A 27 -0.76 -23.19 -12.87
N TYR A 28 0.34 -22.49 -13.03
CA TYR A 28 1.28 -22.66 -14.15
C TYR A 28 2.72 -22.88 -13.65
N PRO A 29 3.01 -24.00 -12.95
CA PRO A 29 4.29 -24.19 -12.24
C PRO A 29 5.51 -24.20 -13.15
N ASN A 30 5.36 -24.62 -14.41
CA ASN A 30 6.45 -24.70 -15.39
C ASN A 30 6.52 -23.45 -16.29
N SER A 31 5.80 -22.38 -15.98
CA SER A 31 5.85 -21.14 -16.75
C SER A 31 7.00 -20.24 -16.27
N GLN A 32 7.45 -19.37 -17.16
CA GLN A 32 8.26 -18.20 -16.78
C GLN A 32 7.31 -17.03 -16.52
N LEU A 33 7.27 -16.53 -15.28
CA LEU A 33 6.47 -15.37 -14.91
C LEU A 33 7.28 -14.08 -15.04
N ILE A 34 6.82 -13.21 -15.92
CA ILE A 34 7.41 -11.90 -16.22
C ILE A 34 6.44 -10.82 -15.72
N VAL A 35 6.88 -10.02 -14.77
CA VAL A 35 6.09 -8.91 -14.22
C VAL A 35 6.50 -7.60 -14.90
N MET A 36 5.51 -6.84 -15.37
CA MET A 36 5.67 -5.49 -15.92
C MET A 36 4.95 -4.51 -15.00
N SER A 37 5.66 -3.55 -14.38
CA SER A 37 5.05 -2.61 -13.45
C SER A 37 5.81 -1.29 -13.38
N GLY A 38 5.21 -0.28 -12.73
CA GLY A 38 5.92 0.97 -12.39
C GLY A 38 6.94 0.82 -11.25
N TYR A 39 6.90 -0.31 -10.52
CA TYR A 39 7.72 -0.57 -9.33
C TYR A 39 8.29 -2.00 -9.35
N PRO A 40 9.18 -2.34 -10.30
CA PRO A 40 9.71 -3.69 -10.46
C PRO A 40 10.52 -4.16 -9.23
N GLU A 41 11.06 -3.22 -8.44
CA GLU A 41 11.79 -3.50 -7.22
C GLU A 41 10.95 -4.15 -6.11
N VAL A 42 9.62 -4.08 -6.17
CA VAL A 42 8.70 -4.82 -5.28
C VAL A 42 8.87 -6.32 -5.44
N PHE A 43 9.18 -6.77 -6.65
CA PHE A 43 9.25 -8.19 -7.02
C PHE A 43 10.65 -8.78 -6.93
N LEU A 44 11.66 -8.00 -6.52
CA LEU A 44 13.01 -8.50 -6.34
C LEU A 44 13.06 -9.61 -5.28
N ASN A 45 13.80 -10.66 -5.60
CA ASN A 45 13.96 -11.87 -4.76
C ASN A 45 12.64 -12.66 -4.52
N ASN A 46 11.55 -12.33 -5.19
CA ASN A 46 10.31 -13.08 -5.09
C ASN A 46 10.47 -14.43 -5.82
N PRO A 47 10.34 -15.59 -5.14
CA PRO A 47 10.59 -16.91 -5.74
C PRO A 47 9.58 -17.29 -6.82
N PHE A 48 8.45 -16.59 -6.88
CA PHE A 48 7.41 -16.81 -7.88
C PHE A 48 7.58 -15.96 -9.14
N VAL A 49 8.53 -15.02 -9.16
CA VAL A 49 8.75 -14.08 -10.28
C VAL A 49 10.10 -14.33 -10.90
N ASP A 50 10.11 -14.74 -12.16
CA ASP A 50 11.35 -15.03 -12.88
C ASP A 50 12.03 -13.76 -13.42
N ARG A 51 11.24 -12.76 -13.81
CA ARG A 51 11.71 -11.45 -14.30
C ARG A 51 10.75 -10.34 -13.89
N SER A 52 11.29 -9.16 -13.58
CA SER A 52 10.52 -7.94 -13.38
C SER A 52 11.12 -6.77 -14.14
N PHE A 53 10.27 -6.00 -14.82
CA PHE A 53 10.69 -4.85 -15.64
C PHE A 53 9.80 -3.64 -15.35
N ALA A 54 10.40 -2.46 -15.43
CA ALA A 54 9.63 -1.22 -15.50
C ALA A 54 9.04 -1.04 -16.91
N PHE A 55 7.92 -0.34 -16.99
CA PHE A 55 7.32 0.01 -18.27
C PHE A 55 8.30 0.77 -19.15
N GLY A 56 8.41 0.36 -20.43
CA GLY A 56 9.29 0.99 -21.42
C GLY A 56 10.79 0.72 -21.24
N GLN A 57 11.20 -0.09 -20.27
CA GLN A 57 12.62 -0.38 -20.00
C GLN A 57 13.08 -1.77 -20.43
N ALA A 58 12.21 -2.60 -20.97
CA ALA A 58 12.56 -3.93 -21.46
C ALA A 58 12.82 -3.87 -22.98
N GLN A 59 14.07 -3.63 -23.37
CA GLN A 59 14.48 -3.74 -24.79
C GLN A 59 14.27 -5.18 -25.28
N TYR A 60 13.89 -5.33 -26.54
CA TYR A 60 13.66 -6.64 -27.18
C TYR A 60 12.60 -7.52 -26.51
N PHE A 61 11.73 -6.94 -25.69
CA PHE A 61 10.70 -7.68 -24.94
C PHE A 61 9.84 -8.57 -25.85
N TYR A 62 9.44 -8.04 -27.01
CA TYR A 62 8.62 -8.77 -27.97
C TYR A 62 9.37 -10.02 -28.49
N GLN A 63 10.62 -9.87 -28.94
CA GLN A 63 11.44 -10.95 -29.45
C GLN A 63 11.76 -11.98 -28.38
N ASP A 64 12.04 -11.53 -27.17
CA ASP A 64 12.47 -12.42 -26.07
C ASP A 64 11.32 -13.22 -25.49
N PHE A 65 10.10 -12.66 -25.41
CA PHE A 65 9.02 -13.27 -24.63
C PHE A 65 7.74 -13.57 -25.42
N ILE A 66 7.55 -13.00 -26.62
CA ILE A 66 6.31 -13.09 -27.39
C ILE A 66 6.52 -13.80 -28.74
N GLU A 67 7.44 -13.29 -29.55
CA GLU A 67 7.60 -13.76 -30.94
C GLU A 67 7.99 -15.24 -31.00
N GLY A 68 7.13 -16.05 -31.65
CA GLY A 68 7.35 -17.50 -31.75
C GLY A 68 7.32 -18.27 -30.44
N LYS A 69 6.83 -17.66 -29.35
CA LYS A 69 6.71 -18.29 -28.03
C LYS A 69 5.27 -18.64 -27.70
N ASP A 70 5.09 -19.64 -26.87
CA ASP A 70 3.83 -19.87 -26.18
C ASP A 70 3.74 -18.88 -25.00
N PHE A 71 2.71 -18.02 -24.98
CA PHE A 71 2.56 -16.98 -23.97
C PHE A 71 1.12 -16.71 -23.57
N LYS A 72 0.95 -16.16 -22.35
CA LYS A 72 -0.34 -15.67 -21.83
C LYS A 72 -0.12 -14.30 -21.17
N VAL A 73 -1.10 -13.41 -21.31
CA VAL A 73 -1.05 -12.07 -20.73
C VAL A 73 -2.18 -11.88 -19.72
N PHE A 74 -1.82 -11.45 -18.52
CA PHE A 74 -2.72 -10.96 -17.47
C PHE A 74 -2.50 -9.45 -17.33
N ALA A 75 -3.42 -8.62 -17.84
CA ALA A 75 -3.28 -7.16 -17.86
C ALA A 75 -4.54 -6.40 -17.40
N HIS A 76 -5.64 -7.11 -17.12
CA HIS A 76 -6.89 -6.47 -16.70
C HIS A 76 -6.77 -5.89 -15.30
N ASP A 77 -7.44 -4.76 -15.08
CA ASP A 77 -7.40 -4.04 -13.81
C ASP A 77 -8.53 -4.53 -12.87
N PRO A 78 -8.23 -5.01 -11.66
CA PRO A 78 -9.22 -5.48 -10.71
C PRO A 78 -10.15 -4.35 -10.21
N TYR A 79 -9.76 -3.09 -10.34
CA TYR A 79 -10.59 -1.93 -9.97
C TYR A 79 -11.84 -1.77 -10.84
N LEU A 80 -11.93 -2.49 -11.95
CA LEU A 80 -13.12 -2.50 -12.82
C LEU A 80 -14.06 -3.68 -12.52
N GLN A 81 -13.75 -4.53 -11.56
CA GLN A 81 -14.57 -5.67 -11.19
C GLN A 81 -15.71 -5.26 -10.24
N THR A 82 -16.83 -5.97 -10.34
CA THR A 82 -18.02 -5.71 -9.51
C THR A 82 -17.69 -5.78 -8.02
N GLU A 83 -16.92 -6.76 -7.59
CA GLU A 83 -16.53 -6.98 -6.20
C GLU A 83 -15.78 -5.77 -5.62
N TYR A 84 -14.87 -5.20 -6.41
CA TYR A 84 -14.19 -3.96 -6.03
C TYR A 84 -15.14 -2.76 -6.00
N LEU A 85 -15.95 -2.56 -7.04
CA LEU A 85 -16.88 -1.44 -7.11
C LEU A 85 -17.93 -1.47 -5.98
N MET A 86 -18.31 -2.66 -5.54
CA MET A 86 -19.23 -2.88 -4.43
C MET A 86 -18.53 -2.87 -3.05
N GLN A 87 -17.19 -2.83 -3.02
CA GLN A 87 -16.38 -2.81 -1.79
C GLN A 87 -16.67 -3.99 -0.84
N ASN A 88 -16.90 -5.18 -1.38
CA ASN A 88 -17.35 -6.34 -0.62
C ASN A 88 -16.34 -7.50 -0.52
N GLU A 89 -15.17 -7.35 -1.16
CA GLU A 89 -14.15 -8.39 -1.17
C GLU A 89 -12.74 -7.78 -1.19
N HIS A 90 -11.78 -8.51 -0.62
CA HIS A 90 -10.37 -8.11 -0.64
C HIS A 90 -9.81 -8.12 -2.08
N LEU A 91 -9.03 -7.09 -2.46
CA LEU A 91 -8.55 -6.88 -3.82
C LEU A 91 -7.79 -8.08 -4.40
N VAL A 92 -7.01 -8.79 -3.58
CA VAL A 92 -6.28 -9.99 -4.00
C VAL A 92 -7.24 -11.10 -4.45
N GLN A 93 -8.35 -11.28 -3.73
CA GLN A 93 -9.36 -12.29 -4.08
C GLN A 93 -10.09 -11.90 -5.37
N THR A 94 -10.50 -10.64 -5.49
CA THR A 94 -11.05 -10.09 -6.74
C THR A 94 -10.10 -10.33 -7.91
N TRP A 95 -8.82 -10.10 -7.71
CA TRP A 95 -7.80 -10.25 -8.77
C TRP A 95 -7.59 -11.70 -9.18
N THR A 96 -7.46 -12.61 -8.22
CA THR A 96 -7.30 -14.04 -8.52
C THR A 96 -8.53 -14.61 -9.23
N LYS A 97 -9.75 -14.26 -8.79
CA LYS A 97 -11.00 -14.66 -9.44
C LYS A 97 -11.11 -14.13 -10.88
N MET A 98 -10.76 -12.86 -11.09
CA MET A 98 -10.78 -12.23 -12.42
C MET A 98 -9.91 -12.98 -13.45
N PHE A 99 -8.85 -13.63 -12.99
CA PHE A 99 -7.92 -14.36 -13.83
C PHE A 99 -8.16 -15.89 -13.82
N ASP A 100 -9.25 -16.36 -13.20
CA ASP A 100 -9.55 -17.79 -13.00
C ASP A 100 -8.37 -18.54 -12.33
N LEU A 101 -7.73 -17.89 -11.35
CA LEU A 101 -6.61 -18.45 -10.60
C LEU A 101 -7.09 -19.09 -9.28
N PRO A 102 -6.30 -20.00 -8.68
CA PRO A 102 -6.56 -20.48 -7.33
C PRO A 102 -6.68 -19.32 -6.34
N THR A 103 -7.73 -19.35 -5.52
CA THR A 103 -7.91 -18.40 -4.42
C THR A 103 -7.34 -18.97 -3.14
N PHE A 104 -6.60 -18.19 -2.40
CA PHE A 104 -6.07 -18.53 -1.08
C PHE A 104 -6.88 -17.85 0.01
N SER A 105 -6.99 -18.49 1.17
CA SER A 105 -7.57 -17.86 2.37
C SER A 105 -6.66 -16.75 2.89
N ASP A 106 -5.34 -16.92 2.78
CA ASP A 106 -4.35 -15.92 3.12
C ASP A 106 -4.09 -15.01 1.90
N THR A 107 -4.52 -13.76 2.01
CA THR A 107 -4.30 -12.71 1.00
C THR A 107 -3.12 -11.81 1.35
N SER A 108 -2.34 -12.16 2.38
CA SER A 108 -1.22 -11.36 2.86
C SER A 108 -0.16 -11.17 1.78
N PRO A 109 0.26 -9.95 1.51
CA PRO A 109 1.33 -9.68 0.57
C PRO A 109 2.68 -10.20 1.10
N LYS A 110 3.66 -10.34 0.20
CA LYS A 110 4.98 -10.86 0.53
C LYS A 110 6.08 -9.99 -0.07
N LEU A 111 7.03 -9.60 0.76
CA LEU A 111 8.24 -8.89 0.36
C LEU A 111 9.48 -9.69 0.78
N TYR A 112 10.42 -9.81 -0.12
CA TYR A 112 11.64 -10.58 0.10
C TYR A 112 12.83 -9.62 0.20
N ILE A 113 13.12 -9.16 1.41
CA ILE A 113 14.27 -8.30 1.73
C ILE A 113 15.44 -9.19 2.10
N THR A 114 16.58 -9.00 1.44
CA THR A 114 17.80 -9.76 1.74
C THR A 114 18.49 -9.21 2.98
N GLU A 115 19.30 -10.05 3.64
CA GLU A 115 20.10 -9.63 4.79
C GLU A 115 21.08 -8.51 4.43
N ARG A 116 21.62 -8.52 3.20
CA ARG A 116 22.51 -7.44 2.71
C ARG A 116 21.79 -6.10 2.61
N GLU A 117 20.52 -6.10 2.15
CA GLU A 117 19.70 -4.90 2.10
C GLU A 117 19.38 -4.39 3.52
N ARG A 118 19.05 -5.29 4.45
CA ARG A 118 18.84 -4.94 5.86
C ARG A 118 20.08 -4.25 6.44
N ILE A 119 21.22 -4.86 6.34
CA ILE A 119 22.50 -4.30 6.83
C ILE A 119 22.80 -2.94 6.17
N PHE A 120 22.65 -2.84 4.85
CA PHE A 120 22.95 -1.62 4.12
C PHE A 120 22.01 -0.46 4.45
N PHE A 121 20.70 -0.71 4.42
CA PHE A 121 19.73 0.36 4.63
C PHE A 121 19.52 0.70 6.11
N SER A 122 19.69 -0.24 7.05
CA SER A 122 19.57 0.07 8.48
C SER A 122 20.58 1.10 8.97
N GLN A 123 21.75 1.18 8.34
CA GLN A 123 22.76 2.18 8.66
C GLN A 123 22.26 3.62 8.46
N LYS A 124 21.26 3.83 7.56
CA LYS A 124 20.66 5.14 7.33
C LYS A 124 19.70 5.55 8.47
N PHE A 125 19.19 4.58 9.20
CA PHE A 125 18.09 4.78 10.17
C PHE A 125 18.54 4.55 11.61
N TYR A 126 19.87 4.64 11.86
CA TYR A 126 20.37 4.56 13.21
C TYR A 126 19.74 5.64 14.08
N SER A 127 19.23 5.25 15.24
CA SER A 127 18.50 6.11 16.15
C SER A 127 18.88 5.78 17.60
N ASP A 128 19.04 6.79 18.42
CA ASP A 128 19.29 6.70 19.86
C ASP A 128 17.99 6.38 20.65
N LYS A 129 16.84 6.69 20.07
CA LYS A 129 15.52 6.37 20.60
C LYS A 129 14.81 5.38 19.66
N PRO A 130 13.80 4.65 20.18
CA PRO A 130 12.94 3.84 19.32
C PRO A 130 12.22 4.70 18.27
N ILE A 131 11.88 4.12 17.14
CA ILE A 131 11.28 4.83 16.01
C ILE A 131 9.76 4.62 16.01
N LEU A 132 9.00 5.74 16.04
CA LEU A 132 7.61 5.78 15.61
C LEU A 132 7.57 6.24 14.14
N LEU A 133 7.12 5.36 13.26
CA LEU A 133 7.05 5.64 11.82
C LEU A 133 5.65 6.10 11.42
N LEU A 134 5.57 7.22 10.72
CA LEU A 134 4.32 7.79 10.22
C LEU A 134 4.31 7.81 8.69
N GLN A 135 3.17 7.46 8.09
CA GLN A 135 2.80 7.83 6.73
C GLN A 135 1.38 8.39 6.76
N THR A 136 1.25 9.70 6.66
CA THR A 136 -0.02 10.42 6.88
C THR A 136 -0.71 10.85 5.60
N ASN A 137 0.03 10.85 4.48
CA ASN A 137 -0.45 11.30 3.18
C ASN A 137 -0.20 10.23 2.11
N GLY A 138 -1.14 10.09 1.19
CA GLY A 138 -1.09 9.15 0.07
C GLY A 138 -0.85 9.84 -1.28
N GLY A 139 -1.09 9.07 -2.35
CA GLY A 139 -1.02 9.53 -3.73
C GLY A 139 0.36 9.38 -4.38
N ALA A 140 0.38 9.27 -5.71
CA ALA A 140 1.61 9.25 -6.50
C ALA A 140 2.09 10.66 -6.82
N GLN A 141 3.38 10.81 -7.09
CA GLN A 141 3.96 12.07 -7.53
C GLN A 141 3.27 12.56 -8.82
N GLY A 142 2.93 13.83 -8.88
CA GLY A 142 2.27 14.45 -10.03
C GLY A 142 0.76 14.17 -10.14
N GLN A 143 0.15 13.43 -9.20
CA GLN A 143 -1.30 13.32 -9.13
C GLN A 143 -1.91 14.61 -8.57
N ASP A 144 -3.13 14.92 -9.02
CA ASP A 144 -3.89 16.04 -8.48
C ASP A 144 -4.18 15.79 -6.99
N LEU A 145 -3.73 16.71 -6.12
CA LEU A 145 -3.84 16.62 -4.67
C LEU A 145 -5.27 16.37 -4.17
N LYS A 146 -6.29 16.77 -4.92
CA LYS A 146 -7.69 16.55 -4.55
C LYS A 146 -8.09 15.08 -4.42
N TYR A 147 -7.29 14.13 -4.93
CA TYR A 147 -7.53 12.69 -4.75
C TYR A 147 -6.80 12.09 -3.55
N SER A 148 -5.73 12.73 -3.06
CA SER A 148 -4.99 12.20 -1.92
C SER A 148 -5.62 12.56 -0.58
N TRP A 149 -6.20 13.75 -0.45
CA TRP A 149 -6.79 14.21 0.81
C TRP A 149 -7.96 13.36 1.32
N ALA A 150 -8.65 12.64 0.44
CA ALA A 150 -9.72 11.71 0.84
C ALA A 150 -9.20 10.47 1.60
N ARG A 151 -7.88 10.25 1.64
CA ARG A 151 -7.21 9.19 2.41
C ARG A 151 -6.32 9.74 3.51
N ASP A 152 -5.96 11.02 3.44
CA ASP A 152 -4.98 11.63 4.32
C ASP A 152 -5.50 11.68 5.75
N ILE A 153 -4.61 11.43 6.71
CA ILE A 153 -4.93 11.51 8.13
C ILE A 153 -5.12 12.98 8.50
N PRO A 154 -6.22 13.36 9.20
CA PRO A 154 -6.42 14.72 9.65
C PRO A 154 -5.25 15.24 10.50
N SER A 155 -4.84 16.49 10.25
CA SER A 155 -3.66 17.06 10.89
C SER A 155 -3.75 17.11 12.42
N ASN A 156 -4.93 17.30 12.99
CA ASN A 156 -5.13 17.29 14.44
C ASN A 156 -4.80 15.92 15.05
N VAL A 157 -5.16 14.82 14.39
CA VAL A 157 -4.83 13.47 14.84
C VAL A 157 -3.32 13.26 14.81
N VAL A 158 -2.66 13.67 13.71
CA VAL A 158 -1.21 13.55 13.56
C VAL A 158 -0.47 14.36 14.63
N GLN A 159 -0.90 15.60 14.87
CA GLN A 159 -0.31 16.47 15.90
C GLN A 159 -0.43 15.88 17.31
N SER A 160 -1.60 15.36 17.68
CA SER A 160 -1.81 14.71 18.98
C SER A 160 -0.92 13.48 19.14
N VAL A 161 -0.76 12.67 18.09
CA VAL A 161 0.17 11.53 18.12
C VAL A 161 1.62 11.99 18.30
N ILE A 162 2.04 13.05 17.59
CA ILE A 162 3.39 13.60 17.75
C ILE A 162 3.62 14.10 19.17
N GLU A 163 2.67 14.84 19.73
CA GLU A 163 2.76 15.39 21.10
C GLU A 163 2.88 14.27 22.14
N GLU A 164 2.13 13.18 22.00
CA GLU A 164 2.15 12.04 22.92
C GLU A 164 3.48 11.27 22.89
N PHE A 165 4.09 11.10 21.71
CA PHE A 165 5.22 10.17 21.54
C PHE A 165 6.61 10.85 21.41
N ARG A 166 6.70 12.15 21.22
CA ARG A 166 7.97 12.87 20.92
C ARG A 166 9.04 12.73 21.99
N ASP A 167 8.68 12.56 23.26
CA ASP A 167 9.65 12.47 24.34
C ASP A 167 10.31 11.09 24.40
N ASP A 168 9.60 10.03 23.98
CA ASP A 168 10.05 8.65 24.07
C ASP A 168 10.54 8.08 22.72
N TYR A 169 10.11 8.67 21.59
CA TYR A 169 10.40 8.17 20.24
C TYR A 169 11.03 9.22 19.34
N ASN A 170 11.89 8.78 18.43
CA ASN A 170 12.20 9.54 17.23
C ASN A 170 11.07 9.32 16.22
N ILE A 171 10.34 10.39 15.91
CA ILE A 171 9.18 10.33 15.02
C ILE A 171 9.66 10.54 13.60
N VAL A 172 9.62 9.48 12.79
CA VAL A 172 10.04 9.50 11.39
C VAL A 172 8.82 9.56 10.49
N HIS A 173 8.77 10.54 9.59
CA HIS A 173 7.64 10.76 8.70
C HIS A 173 8.02 10.48 7.25
N ILE A 174 7.43 9.42 6.68
CA ILE A 174 7.54 9.13 5.25
C ILE A 174 6.64 10.11 4.50
N ARG A 175 7.24 11.02 3.77
CA ARG A 175 6.53 11.99 2.94
C ARG A 175 7.35 12.47 1.75
N ARG A 176 6.69 13.00 0.73
CA ARG A 176 7.31 13.77 -0.35
C ARG A 176 7.40 15.23 0.04
N GLU A 177 8.20 16.02 -0.70
CA GLU A 177 8.39 17.46 -0.47
C GLU A 177 7.08 18.25 -0.59
N ASP A 178 6.17 17.83 -1.50
CA ASP A 178 4.88 18.46 -1.77
C ASP A 178 3.78 18.13 -0.74
N GLN A 179 4.05 17.26 0.23
CA GLN A 179 3.12 16.86 1.28
C GLN A 179 3.35 17.62 2.58
N ILE A 180 2.35 17.66 3.44
CA ILE A 180 2.40 18.35 4.74
C ILE A 180 3.59 17.86 5.55
N SER A 181 4.34 18.78 6.16
CA SER A 181 5.35 18.49 7.16
C SER A 181 4.85 18.87 8.55
N TYR A 182 5.23 18.09 9.55
CA TYR A 182 4.89 18.37 10.94
C TYR A 182 6.16 18.67 11.72
N GLU A 183 6.07 19.69 12.59
CA GLU A 183 7.16 20.02 13.52
C GLU A 183 7.43 18.82 14.47
N GLY A 184 8.68 18.59 14.83
CA GLY A 184 9.08 17.48 15.67
C GLY A 184 9.22 16.12 14.94
N THR A 185 9.12 16.12 13.60
CA THR A 185 9.32 14.90 12.80
C THR A 185 10.58 14.95 11.95
N ILE A 186 11.19 13.78 11.75
CA ILE A 186 12.30 13.56 10.83
C ILE A 186 11.71 13.12 9.50
N THR A 187 11.83 13.94 8.46
CA THR A 187 11.32 13.61 7.12
C THR A 187 12.22 12.58 6.42
N VAL A 188 11.62 11.54 5.86
CA VAL A 188 12.29 10.56 5.01
C VAL A 188 11.55 10.43 3.67
N SER A 189 12.34 10.57 2.58
CA SER A 189 11.93 10.25 1.21
C SER A 189 13.06 9.42 0.60
N ASP A 190 12.80 8.17 0.25
CA ASP A 190 13.83 7.26 -0.26
C ASP A 190 13.18 6.25 -1.24
N ASN A 191 13.98 5.41 -1.87
CA ASN A 191 13.47 4.32 -2.70
C ASN A 191 12.69 3.30 -1.86
N PHE A 192 11.80 2.56 -2.53
CA PHE A 192 10.88 1.63 -1.87
C PHE A 192 11.60 0.59 -0.99
N ARG A 193 12.73 0.02 -1.46
CA ARG A 193 13.45 -1.03 -0.70
C ARG A 193 14.02 -0.48 0.61
N SER A 194 14.56 0.73 0.59
CA SER A 194 15.01 1.45 1.78
C SER A 194 13.86 1.72 2.76
N LEU A 195 12.71 2.19 2.25
CA LEU A 195 11.51 2.41 3.07
C LEU A 195 10.95 1.11 3.65
N ALA A 196 11.00 0.00 2.92
CA ALA A 196 10.58 -1.30 3.43
C ALA A 196 11.47 -1.75 4.62
N VAL A 197 12.78 -1.54 4.54
CA VAL A 197 13.69 -1.79 5.67
C VAL A 197 13.39 -0.86 6.85
N LEU A 198 13.12 0.42 6.62
CA LEU A 198 12.72 1.35 7.68
C LEU A 198 11.43 0.89 8.37
N ILE A 199 10.43 0.42 7.62
CA ILE A 199 9.18 -0.16 8.18
C ILE A 199 9.50 -1.38 9.05
N GLU A 200 10.40 -2.25 8.60
CA GLU A 200 10.80 -3.44 9.35
C GLU A 200 11.53 -3.10 10.67
N PHE A 201 12.35 -2.05 10.67
CA PHE A 201 13.15 -1.59 11.82
C PHE A 201 12.37 -0.71 12.80
N SER A 202 11.30 -0.06 12.36
CA SER A 202 10.52 0.81 13.24
C SER A 202 9.85 0.02 14.37
N ASN A 203 9.72 0.66 15.55
CA ASN A 203 9.13 0.05 16.75
C ASN A 203 7.60 0.17 16.75
N LYS A 204 7.09 1.33 16.34
CA LYS A 204 5.67 1.65 16.24
C LYS A 204 5.37 2.24 14.88
N ARG A 205 4.15 2.10 14.39
CA ARG A 205 3.75 2.51 13.03
C ARG A 205 2.33 3.05 13.00
N LEU A 206 2.16 4.22 12.41
CA LEU A 206 0.86 4.78 12.06
C LEU A 206 0.81 5.02 10.57
N PHE A 207 -0.11 4.36 9.89
CA PHE A 207 -0.31 4.46 8.47
C PHE A 207 -1.75 4.84 8.11
N MET A 208 -1.90 5.33 6.91
CA MET A 208 -3.17 5.46 6.23
C MET A 208 -3.25 4.44 5.09
N ASP A 209 -4.36 4.41 4.33
CA ASP A 209 -4.53 3.57 3.14
C ASP A 209 -3.51 3.93 2.05
N SER A 210 -2.31 3.37 2.15
CA SER A 210 -1.20 3.55 1.22
C SER A 210 -0.21 2.38 1.31
N PHE A 211 0.92 2.48 0.61
CA PHE A 211 1.89 1.39 0.53
C PHE A 211 2.47 0.96 1.90
N GLY A 212 2.55 1.86 2.86
CA GLY A 212 3.19 1.61 4.16
C GLY A 212 2.56 0.43 4.91
N HIS A 213 1.23 0.39 5.01
CA HIS A 213 0.56 -0.71 5.69
C HIS A 213 0.65 -2.03 4.90
N HIS A 214 0.63 -2.00 3.55
CA HIS A 214 0.84 -3.20 2.75
C HIS A 214 2.26 -3.76 2.92
N ALA A 215 3.27 -2.88 2.95
CA ALA A 215 4.65 -3.29 3.18
C ALA A 215 4.84 -3.82 4.61
N ALA A 216 4.21 -3.19 5.61
CA ALA A 216 4.23 -3.67 6.97
C ALA A 216 3.58 -5.05 7.12
N ALA A 217 2.43 -5.29 6.47
CA ALA A 217 1.81 -6.61 6.44
C ALA A 217 2.72 -7.65 5.79
N ALA A 218 3.33 -7.31 4.65
CA ALA A 218 4.27 -8.20 3.94
C ALA A 218 5.53 -8.55 4.75
N LEU A 219 5.89 -7.72 5.72
CA LEU A 219 7.04 -7.87 6.62
C LEU A 219 6.62 -8.34 8.03
N HIS A 220 5.36 -8.73 8.22
CA HIS A 220 4.78 -9.18 9.49
C HIS A 220 4.95 -8.16 10.63
N LYS A 221 4.77 -6.86 10.33
CA LYS A 221 4.86 -5.76 11.29
C LYS A 221 3.47 -5.19 11.60
N PRO A 222 2.89 -5.49 12.76
CA PRO A 222 1.63 -4.88 13.20
C PRO A 222 1.69 -3.36 13.14
N SER A 223 0.61 -2.72 12.76
CA SER A 223 0.52 -1.27 12.62
C SER A 223 -0.87 -0.76 12.97
N THR A 224 -1.00 0.50 13.37
CA THR A 224 -2.28 1.19 13.39
C THR A 224 -2.55 1.77 12.01
N VAL A 225 -3.70 1.48 11.40
CA VAL A 225 -4.05 1.96 10.07
C VAL A 225 -5.37 2.72 10.12
N LEU A 226 -5.34 3.98 9.68
CA LEU A 226 -6.53 4.84 9.66
C LEU A 226 -7.18 4.85 8.27
N TRP A 227 -8.47 4.57 8.25
CA TRP A 227 -9.28 4.47 7.04
C TRP A 227 -10.26 5.64 6.96
N VAL A 228 -9.98 6.58 6.05
CA VAL A 228 -10.81 7.78 5.85
C VAL A 228 -11.96 7.47 4.89
N ALA A 229 -11.70 7.32 3.60
CA ALA A 229 -12.73 7.10 2.58
C ALA A 229 -12.83 5.66 2.09
N ASN A 230 -11.70 4.94 2.05
CA ASN A 230 -11.67 3.52 1.69
C ASN A 230 -12.02 2.62 2.89
N THR A 231 -12.15 1.34 2.63
CA THR A 231 -12.50 0.34 3.64
C THR A 231 -11.41 -0.72 3.79
N PRO A 232 -11.14 -1.19 5.01
CA PRO A 232 -10.24 -2.31 5.23
C PRO A 232 -10.74 -3.64 4.61
N VAL A 233 -12.01 -3.75 4.27
CA VAL A 233 -12.54 -4.94 3.55
C VAL A 233 -11.81 -5.17 2.24
N VAL A 234 -11.46 -4.09 1.51
CA VAL A 234 -10.81 -4.20 0.19
C VAL A 234 -9.29 -4.24 0.29
N PHE A 235 -8.72 -3.44 1.17
CA PHE A 235 -7.27 -3.23 1.20
C PHE A 235 -6.60 -3.56 2.54
N GLY A 236 -7.40 -3.86 3.58
CA GLY A 236 -6.89 -4.08 4.93
C GLY A 236 -6.20 -5.43 5.11
N HIS A 237 -5.44 -5.54 6.18
CA HIS A 237 -4.78 -6.78 6.59
C HIS A 237 -5.08 -7.04 8.07
N ASP A 238 -5.37 -8.28 8.42
CA ASP A 238 -5.79 -8.68 9.78
C ASP A 238 -4.69 -8.49 10.83
N ILE A 239 -3.44 -8.39 10.41
CA ILE A 239 -2.31 -8.12 11.30
C ILE A 239 -2.34 -6.70 11.88
N HIS A 240 -3.10 -5.79 11.28
CA HIS A 240 -3.18 -4.38 11.67
C HIS A 240 -4.39 -4.10 12.55
N ASP A 241 -4.28 -3.10 13.43
CA ASP A 241 -5.44 -2.48 14.03
C ASP A 241 -6.02 -1.45 13.05
N ASN A 242 -7.12 -1.82 12.41
CA ASN A 242 -7.78 -1.06 11.37
C ASN A 242 -8.87 -0.15 11.95
N ILE A 243 -8.58 1.14 12.11
CA ILE A 243 -9.50 2.14 12.67
C ILE A 243 -10.19 2.89 11.54
N VAL A 244 -11.48 2.71 11.39
CA VAL A 244 -12.30 3.37 10.38
C VAL A 244 -12.83 4.69 10.93
N ALA A 245 -12.83 5.73 10.09
CA ALA A 245 -13.40 7.03 10.41
C ALA A 245 -14.88 6.89 10.80
N ASN A 246 -15.33 7.73 11.73
CA ASN A 246 -16.69 7.67 12.28
C ASN A 246 -17.74 7.85 11.17
N PRO A 247 -18.51 6.81 10.82
CA PRO A 247 -19.47 6.86 9.71
C PRO A 247 -20.64 7.83 9.96
N PHE A 248 -20.92 8.16 11.22
CA PHE A 248 -22.01 9.09 11.59
C PHE A 248 -21.70 10.55 11.26
N THR A 249 -20.42 10.89 11.04
CA THR A 249 -20.01 12.25 10.63
C THR A 249 -19.94 12.41 9.11
N LYS A 250 -20.21 11.33 8.35
CA LYS A 250 -20.16 11.33 6.90
C LYS A 250 -21.29 12.18 6.29
N LYS A 251 -20.98 12.97 5.29
CA LYS A 251 -21.96 13.76 4.54
C LYS A 251 -22.97 12.79 3.88
N PRO A 252 -24.28 12.95 4.07
CA PRO A 252 -25.28 12.01 3.55
C PRO A 252 -25.20 11.79 2.03
N GLU A 253 -24.94 12.86 1.28
CA GLU A 253 -24.79 12.84 -0.19
C GLU A 253 -23.55 12.09 -0.67
N LEU A 254 -22.52 11.96 0.19
CA LEU A 254 -21.25 11.33 -0.12
C LEU A 254 -21.04 9.98 0.58
N LYS A 255 -22.04 9.45 1.29
CA LYS A 255 -21.89 8.21 2.06
C LYS A 255 -21.45 6.99 1.24
N HIS A 256 -21.66 7.01 -0.06
CA HIS A 256 -21.27 5.97 -1.00
C HIS A 256 -20.11 6.40 -1.91
N ALA A 257 -19.51 7.57 -1.66
CA ALA A 257 -18.34 8.02 -2.40
C ALA A 257 -17.10 7.28 -1.91
N TYR A 258 -16.40 6.64 -2.86
CA TYR A 258 -15.11 6.01 -2.64
C TYR A 258 -14.07 6.65 -3.55
N ILE A 259 -12.83 6.71 -3.10
CA ILE A 259 -11.70 6.98 -3.99
C ILE A 259 -11.79 6.02 -5.19
N GLN A 260 -11.63 6.50 -6.38
CA GLN A 260 -11.59 5.74 -7.64
C GLN A 260 -12.95 5.28 -8.17
N LYS A 261 -13.97 5.19 -7.36
CA LYS A 261 -15.28 4.67 -7.77
C LYS A 261 -15.91 5.46 -8.92
N PHE A 262 -15.66 6.76 -8.99
CA PHE A 262 -16.30 7.68 -9.91
C PHE A 262 -15.41 8.17 -11.04
N ASP A 263 -14.16 7.73 -11.11
CA ASP A 263 -13.24 8.11 -12.19
C ASP A 263 -13.75 7.69 -13.56
N ILE A 264 -14.44 6.56 -13.65
CA ILE A 264 -15.08 6.10 -14.89
C ILE A 264 -16.18 7.04 -15.37
N THR A 265 -16.76 7.85 -14.52
CA THR A 265 -17.81 8.83 -14.85
C THR A 265 -17.28 10.25 -14.95
N GLY A 266 -16.00 10.47 -14.65
CA GLY A 266 -15.37 11.79 -14.65
C GLY A 266 -15.85 12.72 -13.52
N ASN A 267 -16.53 12.20 -12.49
CA ASN A 267 -16.96 12.98 -11.36
C ASN A 267 -15.83 13.23 -10.37
N LEU A 268 -15.82 14.43 -9.78
CA LEU A 268 -14.90 14.76 -8.71
C LEU A 268 -15.27 13.98 -7.45
N ILE A 269 -14.26 13.41 -6.79
CA ILE A 269 -14.41 12.78 -5.49
C ILE A 269 -14.12 13.85 -4.44
N GLU A 270 -15.12 14.10 -3.59
CA GLU A 270 -14.98 15.03 -2.47
C GLU A 270 -14.66 14.29 -1.18
N PHE A 271 -14.05 15.01 -0.24
CA PHE A 271 -13.85 14.50 1.12
C PHE A 271 -15.20 14.20 1.76
N PRO A 272 -15.47 12.95 2.18
CA PRO A 272 -16.80 12.52 2.57
C PRO A 272 -17.24 12.99 3.95
N TYR A 273 -16.42 13.76 4.66
CA TYR A 273 -16.67 14.28 6.01
C TYR A 273 -16.64 15.81 6.02
N ASN A 274 -17.22 16.43 7.02
CA ASN A 274 -16.99 17.85 7.28
C ASN A 274 -15.57 18.02 7.86
N PHE A 275 -14.83 19.04 7.40
CA PHE A 275 -13.46 19.30 7.86
C PHE A 275 -13.36 19.62 9.35
N GLU A 276 -14.43 20.16 9.93
CA GLU A 276 -14.52 20.50 11.36
C GLU A 276 -14.93 19.30 12.22
N SER A 277 -15.30 18.17 11.61
CA SER A 277 -15.73 16.99 12.35
C SER A 277 -14.53 16.19 12.86
N GLU A 278 -14.59 15.78 14.10
CA GLU A 278 -13.69 14.76 14.65
C GLU A 278 -14.07 13.39 14.08
N ILE A 279 -13.35 12.97 13.04
CA ILE A 279 -13.66 11.71 12.36
C ILE A 279 -12.94 10.50 12.97
N PHE A 280 -11.96 10.72 13.83
CA PHE A 280 -11.28 9.69 14.62
C PHE A 280 -11.27 10.05 16.10
N ASP A 281 -11.46 9.06 16.94
CA ASP A 281 -11.18 9.12 18.37
C ASP A 281 -9.64 9.06 18.56
N VAL A 282 -9.07 10.18 18.96
CA VAL A 282 -7.60 10.33 19.10
C VAL A 282 -7.05 9.43 20.19
N ASP A 283 -7.75 9.28 21.31
CA ASP A 283 -7.29 8.41 22.42
C ASP A 283 -7.24 6.95 21.95
N LYS A 284 -8.23 6.51 21.19
CA LYS A 284 -8.23 5.18 20.58
C LYS A 284 -7.06 4.98 19.62
N VAL A 285 -6.69 5.98 18.84
CA VAL A 285 -5.53 5.91 17.93
C VAL A 285 -4.22 5.79 18.74
N ILE A 286 -4.06 6.61 19.78
CA ILE A 286 -2.90 6.59 20.66
C ILE A 286 -2.77 5.23 21.36
N ASP A 287 -3.85 4.71 21.93
CA ASP A 287 -3.89 3.41 22.58
C ASP A 287 -3.55 2.27 21.61
N SER A 288 -4.07 2.33 20.39
CA SER A 288 -3.72 1.37 19.34
C SER A 288 -2.20 1.37 19.05
N ILE A 289 -1.59 2.54 18.93
CA ILE A 289 -0.14 2.65 18.73
C ILE A 289 0.64 2.12 19.95
N LYS A 290 0.23 2.44 21.18
CA LYS A 290 0.87 1.95 22.40
C LYS A 290 0.85 0.42 22.48
N ASN A 291 -0.22 -0.21 22.03
CA ASN A 291 -0.44 -1.66 22.12
C ASN A 291 0.23 -2.48 20.99
N GLN A 292 0.89 -1.84 20.03
CA GLN A 292 1.69 -2.57 19.03
C GLN A 292 2.85 -3.28 19.72
N GLY A 293 2.95 -4.60 19.54
CA GLY A 293 4.02 -5.44 20.04
C GLY A 293 5.31 -5.35 19.21
#